data_f068fcf834ea37141ac33317cecd6611
#
_entry.id   f068fcf834ea37141ac33317cecd6611
#
_cell.length_a   1.000
_cell.length_b   1.000
_cell.length_c   1.000
_cell.angle_alpha   90.00
_cell.angle_beta   90.00
_cell.angle_gamma   90.00
#
_symmetry.space_group_name_H-M   'P 1'
#
loop_
_entity.id
_entity.type
_entity.pdbx_description
1 polymer ?
#
loop_
_entity_poly.entity_id
_entity_poly.type
_entity_poly.pdbx_seq_one_letter_code
_entity_poly.pdbx_strand_id
1 'polypeptide(L)'
;MSTADGADPMYPLLARLVSSRDMGREIKLLGVKLLNGTQPRFPAYAPGQFAFLSAFGIGEAPFGLASTTERGEVLEFAVQRLGSVTTGLHELAEGDALGVRGPLGNTFPMEAFQHKNLLVLGGGIGGAPLRPVIHSVLDHRQDYGQLTILWAARHPSLLIFRDEYEGWRAAPHTELHLTVDEADAAWDHHVGLMTDLVRQVAPSAANTVAITCGPPIMIYHVDKLLSELGFAPEQRYVTLEARMHCGLGKCGRCNMGELLVCRDGPVFSMAQVGNFLESYL
;
A
#
# COMPACT_ATOMS: atom_id res chain seq x y z
N MET A 1 23.67 3.16 1.48
CA MET A 1 23.50 3.65 0.10
C MET A 1 24.02 5.08 0.06
N SER A 2 25.11 5.34 -0.65
CA SER A 2 25.57 6.71 -0.96
C SER A 2 24.81 7.12 -2.22
N THR A 3 24.07 8.22 -2.17
CA THR A 3 23.47 8.81 -3.38
C THR A 3 24.60 9.32 -4.27
N ALA A 4 24.54 9.08 -5.57
CA ALA A 4 25.59 9.41 -6.55
C ALA A 4 25.98 10.90 -6.58
N ASP A 5 25.24 11.79 -5.89
CA ASP A 5 25.44 13.25 -5.86
C ASP A 5 25.77 13.83 -4.48
N GLY A 6 26.13 13.02 -3.48
CA GLY A 6 26.48 13.53 -2.14
C GLY A 6 25.36 14.24 -1.38
N ALA A 7 24.11 14.18 -1.86
CA ALA A 7 22.99 14.80 -1.19
C ALA A 7 22.56 13.98 0.04
N ASP A 8 22.34 14.64 1.16
CA ASP A 8 21.87 14.01 2.38
C ASP A 8 20.46 13.45 2.15
N PRO A 9 20.22 12.11 2.33
CA PRO A 9 18.92 11.49 2.14
C PRO A 9 17.85 11.93 3.15
N MET A 10 18.25 12.72 4.17
CA MET A 10 17.31 13.32 5.12
C MET A 10 16.65 14.61 4.62
N TYR A 11 17.20 15.25 3.56
CA TYR A 11 16.58 16.44 3.01
C TYR A 11 15.49 16.08 1.99
N PRO A 12 14.25 16.59 2.16
CA PRO A 12 13.19 16.36 1.21
C PRO A 12 13.45 17.06 -0.12
N LEU A 13 13.06 16.42 -1.20
CA LEU A 13 12.98 17.04 -2.53
C LEU A 13 11.77 17.96 -2.57
N LEU A 14 11.90 19.11 -3.19
CA LEU A 14 10.79 20.02 -3.37
C LEU A 14 9.82 19.50 -4.46
N ALA A 15 8.56 19.49 -4.14
CA ALA A 15 7.49 19.03 -5.01
C ALA A 15 6.28 19.98 -4.95
N ARG A 16 5.33 19.79 -5.88
CA ARG A 16 4.03 20.47 -5.89
C ARG A 16 2.90 19.48 -5.82
N LEU A 17 1.86 19.84 -5.08
CA LEU A 17 0.57 19.20 -5.19
C LEU A 17 -0.07 19.57 -6.54
N VAL A 18 -0.32 18.57 -7.38
CA VAL A 18 -0.89 18.76 -8.73
C VAL A 18 -2.33 18.28 -8.83
N SER A 19 -2.75 17.43 -7.88
CA SER A 19 -4.15 17.03 -7.74
C SER A 19 -4.47 16.63 -6.30
N SER A 20 -5.71 16.88 -5.88
CA SER A 20 -6.24 16.48 -4.58
C SER A 20 -7.66 15.96 -4.76
N ARG A 21 -7.89 14.67 -4.55
CA ARG A 21 -9.18 14.03 -4.78
C ARG A 21 -9.68 13.32 -3.51
N ASP A 22 -10.92 13.61 -3.13
CA ASP A 22 -11.56 12.91 -2.02
C ASP A 22 -11.81 11.43 -2.40
N MET A 23 -11.36 10.51 -1.56
CA MET A 23 -11.52 9.07 -1.74
C MET A 23 -12.56 8.47 -0.79
N GLY A 24 -13.07 9.26 0.13
CA GLY A 24 -13.99 8.86 1.17
C GLY A 24 -13.84 9.80 2.37
N ARG A 25 -14.52 9.45 3.47
CA ARG A 25 -14.48 10.28 4.68
C ARG A 25 -13.04 10.39 5.21
N GLU A 26 -12.52 11.61 5.32
CA GLU A 26 -11.18 11.91 5.86
C GLU A 26 -10.01 11.25 5.08
N ILE A 27 -10.21 10.84 3.81
CA ILE A 27 -9.17 10.27 2.97
C ILE A 27 -9.08 11.05 1.66
N LYS A 28 -7.89 11.53 1.32
CA LYS A 28 -7.59 12.14 0.02
C LYS A 28 -6.52 11.35 -0.72
N LEU A 29 -6.65 11.28 -2.04
CA LEU A 29 -5.57 10.89 -2.94
C LEU A 29 -4.87 12.16 -3.40
N LEU A 30 -3.62 12.32 -2.99
CA LEU A 30 -2.78 13.47 -3.33
C LEU A 30 -1.86 13.08 -4.49
N GLY A 31 -1.97 13.78 -5.61
CA GLY A 31 -1.04 13.68 -6.73
C GLY A 31 0.06 14.72 -6.58
N VAL A 32 1.30 14.27 -6.56
CA VAL A 32 2.48 15.09 -6.26
C VAL A 32 3.48 14.99 -7.41
N LYS A 33 3.94 16.12 -7.92
CA LYS A 33 4.97 16.18 -8.97
C LYS A 33 6.23 16.82 -8.42
N LEU A 34 7.36 16.13 -8.61
CA LEU A 34 8.69 16.66 -8.27
C LEU A 34 9.01 17.85 -9.17
N LEU A 35 9.64 18.88 -8.60
CA LEU A 35 10.07 20.03 -9.40
C LEU A 35 11.29 19.67 -10.26
N ASN A 36 11.41 20.37 -11.39
CA ASN A 36 12.50 20.16 -12.35
C ASN A 36 13.87 20.21 -11.67
N GLY A 37 14.75 19.27 -12.05
CA GLY A 37 16.09 19.11 -11.47
C GLY A 37 16.14 18.22 -10.22
N THR A 38 15.00 17.78 -9.70
CA THR A 38 14.97 16.85 -8.54
C THR A 38 14.77 15.39 -8.93
N GLN A 39 14.24 15.11 -10.15
CA GLN A 39 13.98 13.76 -10.63
C GLN A 39 15.18 12.79 -10.58
N PRO A 40 16.42 13.19 -10.92
CA PRO A 40 17.56 12.28 -10.80
C PRO A 40 17.80 11.78 -9.37
N ARG A 41 17.32 12.52 -8.37
CA ARG A 41 17.43 12.19 -6.94
C ARG A 41 16.27 11.35 -6.41
N PHE A 42 15.19 11.19 -7.18
CA PHE A 42 14.09 10.28 -6.90
C PHE A 42 14.02 9.26 -8.04
N PRO A 43 14.73 8.13 -7.91
CA PRO A 43 14.80 7.11 -8.96
C PRO A 43 13.44 6.44 -9.18
N ALA A 44 13.35 5.64 -10.24
CA ALA A 44 12.21 4.77 -10.47
C ALA A 44 11.92 3.91 -9.21
N TYR A 45 10.67 3.72 -8.91
CA TYR A 45 10.20 2.96 -7.76
C TYR A 45 9.31 1.80 -8.20
N ALA A 46 9.15 0.84 -7.31
CA ALA A 46 8.36 -0.36 -7.56
C ALA A 46 7.29 -0.56 -6.47
N PRO A 47 6.28 -1.41 -6.72
CA PRO A 47 5.23 -1.73 -5.76
C PRO A 47 5.79 -2.16 -4.40
N GLY A 48 5.22 -1.63 -3.33
CA GLY A 48 5.64 -1.89 -1.95
C GLY A 48 6.45 -0.76 -1.31
N GLN A 49 7.10 0.09 -2.09
CA GLN A 49 7.88 1.21 -1.56
C GLN A 49 7.00 2.35 -1.03
N PHE A 50 7.61 3.17 -0.19
CA PHE A 50 6.99 4.33 0.43
C PHE A 50 7.87 5.58 0.28
N ALA A 51 7.31 6.74 0.61
CA ALA A 51 8.04 7.98 0.74
C ALA A 51 7.52 8.78 1.94
N PHE A 52 8.34 9.68 2.47
CA PHE A 52 7.87 10.69 3.41
C PHE A 52 7.32 11.89 2.63
N LEU A 53 6.17 12.38 3.08
CA LEU A 53 5.64 13.68 2.67
C LEU A 53 5.82 14.67 3.81
N SER A 54 6.37 15.84 3.50
CA SER A 54 6.56 16.93 4.45
C SER A 54 5.53 18.03 4.20
N ALA A 55 4.72 18.34 5.21
CA ALA A 55 3.97 19.58 5.29
C ALA A 55 4.88 20.64 5.94
N PHE A 56 5.32 21.65 5.18
CA PHE A 56 6.30 22.61 5.67
C PHE A 56 5.79 23.38 6.89
N GLY A 57 6.66 23.50 7.90
CA GLY A 57 6.34 24.13 9.18
C GLY A 57 5.58 23.22 10.16
N ILE A 58 5.18 22.01 9.75
CA ILE A 58 4.40 21.06 10.58
C ILE A 58 5.20 19.79 10.87
N GLY A 59 5.74 19.14 9.81
CA GLY A 59 6.51 17.90 9.95
C GLY A 59 6.38 16.99 8.75
N GLU A 60 6.84 15.74 8.90
CA GLU A 60 6.77 14.71 7.86
C GLU A 60 6.20 13.39 8.38
N ALA A 61 5.61 12.61 7.49
CA ALA A 61 5.13 11.26 7.78
C ALA A 61 5.33 10.32 6.57
N PRO A 62 5.49 8.99 6.81
CA PRO A 62 5.64 8.02 5.74
C PRO A 62 4.28 7.63 5.15
N PHE A 63 4.24 7.47 3.82
CA PHE A 63 3.07 7.00 3.07
C PHE A 63 3.50 6.02 1.99
N GLY A 64 2.78 4.91 1.84
CA GLY A 64 2.96 4.01 0.70
C GLY A 64 2.71 4.73 -0.62
N LEU A 65 3.58 4.50 -1.60
CA LEU A 65 3.34 4.95 -2.96
C LEU A 65 2.13 4.20 -3.52
N ALA A 66 1.13 4.93 -4.01
CA ALA A 66 -0.11 4.39 -4.55
C ALA A 66 -0.16 4.45 -6.10
N SER A 67 0.91 4.92 -6.74
CA SER A 67 1.13 4.95 -8.19
C SER A 67 2.26 4.02 -8.61
N THR A 68 2.43 3.84 -9.91
CA THR A 68 3.58 3.16 -10.53
C THR A 68 4.31 4.11 -11.46
N THR A 69 5.63 3.94 -11.63
CA THR A 69 6.42 4.75 -12.58
C THR A 69 5.98 4.56 -14.03
N GLU A 70 5.42 3.43 -14.37
CA GLU A 70 4.95 3.11 -15.73
C GLU A 70 3.73 3.93 -16.14
N ARG A 71 2.91 4.37 -15.15
CA ARG A 71 1.69 5.14 -15.40
C ARG A 71 1.88 6.66 -15.35
N GLY A 72 3.11 7.13 -15.21
CA GLY A 72 3.44 8.55 -15.33
C GLY A 72 4.36 9.07 -14.22
N GLU A 73 4.58 10.40 -14.26
CA GLU A 73 5.52 11.10 -13.37
C GLU A 73 4.87 11.59 -12.07
N VAL A 74 3.56 11.46 -11.92
CA VAL A 74 2.84 11.89 -10.73
C VAL A 74 2.91 10.82 -9.66
N LEU A 75 3.49 11.16 -8.53
CA LEU A 75 3.49 10.31 -7.34
C LEU A 75 2.14 10.45 -6.65
N GLU A 76 1.44 9.35 -6.43
CA GLU A 76 0.15 9.38 -5.75
C GLU A 76 0.24 8.76 -4.35
N PHE A 77 -0.43 9.40 -3.40
CA PHE A 77 -0.46 9.00 -2.00
C PHE A 77 -1.89 9.10 -1.46
N ALA A 78 -2.42 8.01 -0.93
CA ALA A 78 -3.64 8.07 -0.16
C ALA A 78 -3.32 8.48 1.27
N VAL A 79 -3.90 9.59 1.70
CA VAL A 79 -3.62 10.21 3.00
C VAL A 79 -4.91 10.28 3.82
N GLN A 80 -4.94 9.57 4.94
CA GLN A 80 -6.02 9.66 5.93
C GLN A 80 -5.70 10.75 6.95
N ARG A 81 -6.65 11.63 7.25
CA ARG A 81 -6.49 12.71 8.22
C ARG A 81 -6.59 12.18 9.66
N LEU A 82 -5.44 12.00 10.32
CA LEU A 82 -5.34 11.44 11.66
C LEU A 82 -4.55 12.31 12.65
N GLY A 83 -3.71 13.22 12.17
CA GLY A 83 -2.82 14.01 13.02
C GLY A 83 -2.35 15.29 12.34
N SER A 84 -1.45 16.05 12.97
CA SER A 84 -1.00 17.37 12.48
C SER A 84 -0.45 17.35 11.06
N VAL A 85 0.44 16.41 10.75
CA VAL A 85 1.05 16.31 9.41
C VAL A 85 -0.01 16.00 8.35
N THR A 86 -0.85 15.00 8.59
CA THR A 86 -1.91 14.62 7.64
C THR A 86 -2.97 15.72 7.51
N THR A 87 -3.27 16.46 8.58
CA THR A 87 -4.14 17.65 8.51
C THR A 87 -3.51 18.72 7.63
N GLY A 88 -2.22 19.06 7.85
CA GLY A 88 -1.53 20.03 7.02
C GLY A 88 -1.46 19.62 5.54
N LEU A 89 -1.27 18.32 5.25
CA LEU A 89 -1.31 17.81 3.86
C LEU A 89 -2.72 17.94 3.25
N HIS A 90 -3.78 17.74 4.02
CA HIS A 90 -5.16 17.89 3.58
C HIS A 90 -5.58 19.36 3.31
N GLU A 91 -4.90 20.30 3.96
CA GLU A 91 -5.15 21.74 3.80
C GLU A 91 -4.42 22.36 2.60
N LEU A 92 -3.48 21.63 2.00
CA LEU A 92 -2.79 22.09 0.79
C LEU A 92 -3.77 22.23 -0.38
N ALA A 93 -3.64 23.33 -1.11
CA ALA A 93 -4.29 23.55 -2.40
C ALA A 93 -3.40 23.08 -3.56
N GLU A 94 -4.01 22.78 -4.70
CA GLU A 94 -3.25 22.49 -5.93
C GLU A 94 -2.34 23.68 -6.28
N GLY A 95 -1.08 23.39 -6.58
CA GLY A 95 0.00 24.36 -6.78
C GLY A 95 0.86 24.60 -5.54
N ASP A 96 0.42 24.25 -4.35
CA ASP A 96 1.20 24.40 -3.13
C ASP A 96 2.43 23.48 -3.10
N ALA A 97 3.45 23.97 -2.41
CA ALA A 97 4.72 23.26 -2.25
C ALA A 97 4.68 22.29 -1.06
N LEU A 98 5.27 21.12 -1.23
CA LEU A 98 5.51 20.13 -0.18
C LEU A 98 6.87 19.46 -0.39
N GLY A 99 7.33 18.73 0.63
CA GLY A 99 8.56 17.95 0.52
C GLY A 99 8.27 16.47 0.27
N VAL A 100 9.13 15.80 -0.52
CA VAL A 100 9.09 14.36 -0.75
C VAL A 100 10.46 13.75 -0.50
N ARG A 101 10.53 12.70 0.30
CA ARG A 101 11.77 12.00 0.61
C ARG A 101 11.60 10.49 0.39
N GLY A 102 12.30 9.94 -0.60
CA GLY A 102 12.17 8.54 -1.02
C GLY A 102 12.77 8.31 -2.42
N PRO A 103 12.42 7.20 -3.11
CA PRO A 103 11.65 6.07 -2.58
C PRO A 103 12.43 5.31 -1.50
N LEU A 104 11.74 4.73 -0.54
CA LEU A 104 12.30 4.04 0.62
C LEU A 104 11.68 2.65 0.76
N GLY A 105 12.35 1.80 1.54
CA GLY A 105 11.93 0.44 1.78
C GLY A 105 12.24 -0.52 0.63
N ASN A 106 11.84 -1.77 0.83
CA ASN A 106 11.93 -2.83 -0.18
C ASN A 106 10.65 -2.88 -1.05
N THR A 107 10.60 -3.85 -1.96
CA THR A 107 9.55 -4.01 -2.96
C THR A 107 8.89 -5.37 -2.86
N PHE A 108 7.67 -5.51 -3.38
CA PHE A 108 7.15 -6.83 -3.72
C PHE A 108 8.00 -7.45 -4.83
N PRO A 109 8.34 -8.75 -4.72
CA PRO A 109 9.12 -9.44 -5.75
C PRO A 109 8.25 -9.82 -6.95
N MET A 110 7.80 -8.82 -7.72
CA MET A 110 6.83 -8.97 -8.80
C MET A 110 7.28 -9.96 -9.88
N GLU A 111 8.58 -10.03 -10.17
CA GLU A 111 9.15 -11.02 -11.09
C GLU A 111 8.95 -12.47 -10.60
N ALA A 112 9.10 -12.71 -9.30
CA ALA A 112 8.87 -14.03 -8.70
C ALA A 112 7.38 -14.41 -8.64
N PHE A 113 6.49 -13.44 -8.85
CA PHE A 113 5.04 -13.65 -8.90
C PHE A 113 4.53 -13.95 -10.31
N GLN A 114 5.36 -13.81 -11.34
CA GLN A 114 4.97 -14.15 -12.72
C GLN A 114 4.51 -15.62 -12.81
N HIS A 115 3.52 -15.86 -13.66
CA HIS A 115 2.84 -17.14 -13.89
C HIS A 115 2.12 -17.72 -12.66
N LYS A 116 1.97 -16.94 -11.57
CA LYS A 116 1.19 -17.32 -10.40
C LYS A 116 -0.15 -16.60 -10.37
N ASN A 117 -1.08 -17.18 -9.66
CA ASN A 117 -2.30 -16.50 -9.25
C ASN A 117 -1.97 -15.53 -8.13
N LEU A 118 -2.65 -14.40 -8.10
CA LEU A 118 -2.49 -13.39 -7.07
C LEU A 118 -3.81 -13.18 -6.33
N LEU A 119 -3.76 -13.28 -5.01
CA LEU A 119 -4.82 -12.94 -4.09
C LEU A 119 -4.42 -11.67 -3.33
N VAL A 120 -5.04 -10.55 -3.66
CA VAL A 120 -4.74 -9.24 -3.09
C VAL A 120 -5.82 -8.86 -2.09
N LEU A 121 -5.46 -8.67 -0.81
CA LEU A 121 -6.39 -8.41 0.28
C LEU A 121 -6.11 -7.04 0.90
N GLY A 122 -6.96 -6.06 0.59
CA GLY A 122 -6.83 -4.67 1.05
C GLY A 122 -7.89 -4.31 2.09
N GLY A 123 -7.47 -3.80 3.26
CA GLY A 123 -8.36 -3.31 4.31
C GLY A 123 -8.23 -1.82 4.57
N GLY A 124 -9.29 -1.05 4.35
CA GLY A 124 -9.31 0.39 4.56
C GLY A 124 -8.21 1.11 3.77
N ILE A 125 -7.50 2.02 4.43
CA ILE A 125 -6.38 2.78 3.82
C ILE A 125 -5.20 1.86 3.42
N GLY A 126 -5.09 0.66 4.01
CA GLY A 126 -4.09 -0.34 3.62
C GLY A 126 -4.23 -0.86 2.19
N GLY A 127 -5.34 -0.58 1.51
CA GLY A 127 -5.45 -0.77 0.06
C GLY A 127 -4.48 0.10 -0.76
N ALA A 128 -4.08 1.26 -0.25
CA ALA A 128 -3.25 2.19 -1.01
C ALA A 128 -1.91 1.61 -1.49
N PRO A 129 -1.07 0.97 -0.65
CA PRO A 129 0.16 0.35 -1.10
C PRO A 129 -0.04 -0.92 -1.95
N LEU A 130 -1.27 -1.47 -2.02
CA LEU A 130 -1.61 -2.61 -2.87
C LEU A 130 -2.05 -2.19 -4.28
N ARG A 131 -2.52 -0.96 -4.47
CA ARG A 131 -2.92 -0.45 -5.78
C ARG A 131 -1.81 -0.55 -6.84
N PRO A 132 -0.52 -0.22 -6.55
CA PRO A 132 0.57 -0.43 -7.49
C PRO A 132 0.78 -1.89 -7.91
N VAL A 133 0.53 -2.85 -7.00
CA VAL A 133 0.58 -4.28 -7.33
C VAL A 133 -0.53 -4.62 -8.33
N ILE A 134 -1.77 -4.17 -8.07
CA ILE A 134 -2.91 -4.37 -8.97
C ILE A 134 -2.59 -3.74 -10.34
N HIS A 135 -2.12 -2.50 -10.37
CA HIS A 135 -1.76 -1.81 -11.62
C HIS A 135 -0.68 -2.55 -12.40
N SER A 136 0.41 -2.96 -11.76
CA SER A 136 1.48 -3.73 -12.43
C SER A 136 0.97 -5.05 -13.01
N VAL A 137 0.08 -5.75 -12.31
CA VAL A 137 -0.54 -6.99 -12.82
C VAL A 137 -1.47 -6.70 -14.00
N LEU A 138 -2.26 -5.63 -13.94
CA LEU A 138 -3.17 -5.26 -15.04
C LEU A 138 -2.43 -4.77 -16.28
N ASP A 139 -1.33 -4.05 -16.11
CA ASP A 139 -0.51 -3.53 -17.21
C ASP A 139 0.29 -4.66 -17.92
N HIS A 140 0.61 -5.74 -17.18
CA HIS A 140 1.31 -6.93 -17.69
C HIS A 140 0.46 -8.20 -17.53
N ARG A 141 -0.83 -8.10 -17.90
CA ARG A 141 -1.85 -9.11 -17.58
C ARG A 141 -1.48 -10.54 -18.02
N GLN A 142 -0.80 -10.69 -19.16
CA GLN A 142 -0.39 -11.98 -19.73
C GLN A 142 0.70 -12.69 -18.89
N ASP A 143 1.42 -11.96 -18.05
CA ASP A 143 2.53 -12.51 -17.27
C ASP A 143 2.05 -13.16 -15.96
N TYR A 144 0.78 -12.99 -15.60
CA TYR A 144 0.21 -13.47 -14.34
C TYR A 144 -1.00 -14.39 -14.57
N GLY A 145 -1.25 -15.27 -13.62
CA GLY A 145 -2.46 -16.10 -13.57
C GLY A 145 -3.71 -15.31 -13.14
N GLN A 146 -4.66 -15.93 -12.47
CA GLN A 146 -5.86 -15.27 -11.93
C GLN A 146 -5.48 -14.17 -10.94
N LEU A 147 -6.10 -12.99 -11.06
CA LEU A 147 -6.03 -11.92 -10.07
C LEU A 147 -7.36 -11.89 -9.30
N THR A 148 -7.32 -12.18 -8.01
CA THR A 148 -8.47 -12.07 -7.12
C THR A 148 -8.22 -10.94 -6.12
N ILE A 149 -9.07 -9.93 -6.15
CA ILE A 149 -8.97 -8.74 -5.30
C ILE A 149 -10.09 -8.82 -4.25
N LEU A 150 -9.73 -8.88 -2.98
CA LEU A 150 -10.64 -8.77 -1.84
C LEU A 150 -10.43 -7.40 -1.18
N TRP A 151 -11.48 -6.58 -1.16
CA TRP A 151 -11.37 -5.20 -0.69
C TRP A 151 -12.37 -4.93 0.42
N ALA A 152 -11.90 -4.50 1.57
CA ALA A 152 -12.69 -4.35 2.77
C ALA A 152 -12.61 -2.94 3.35
N ALA A 153 -13.69 -2.48 3.96
CA ALA A 153 -13.72 -1.29 4.79
C ALA A 153 -14.76 -1.46 5.91
N ARG A 154 -14.74 -0.60 6.92
CA ARG A 154 -15.79 -0.59 7.96
C ARG A 154 -17.16 -0.22 7.39
N HIS A 155 -17.20 0.70 6.43
CA HIS A 155 -18.42 1.24 5.85
C HIS A 155 -18.19 1.53 4.36
N PRO A 156 -19.21 1.49 3.48
CA PRO A 156 -19.06 1.77 2.04
C PRO A 156 -18.37 3.10 1.73
N SER A 157 -18.63 4.14 2.54
CA SER A 157 -18.01 5.47 2.38
C SER A 157 -16.51 5.51 2.67
N LEU A 158 -15.92 4.44 3.21
CA LEU A 158 -14.48 4.32 3.50
C LEU A 158 -13.72 3.45 2.48
N LEU A 159 -14.43 2.92 1.49
CA LEU A 159 -13.82 2.20 0.37
C LEU A 159 -13.09 3.20 -0.54
N ILE A 160 -11.79 2.98 -0.73
CA ILE A 160 -10.94 3.83 -1.59
C ILE A 160 -10.85 3.27 -3.01
N PHE A 161 -10.51 4.10 -4.00
CA PHE A 161 -10.36 3.75 -5.43
C PHE A 161 -11.63 3.20 -6.08
N ARG A 162 -12.79 3.62 -5.63
CA ARG A 162 -14.10 3.14 -6.14
C ARG A 162 -14.27 3.37 -7.64
N ASP A 163 -13.67 4.42 -8.16
CA ASP A 163 -13.66 4.77 -9.58
C ASP A 163 -12.83 3.80 -10.44
N GLU A 164 -11.99 2.96 -9.86
CA GLU A 164 -11.20 1.96 -10.56
C GLU A 164 -11.86 0.56 -10.56
N TYR A 165 -12.86 0.33 -9.73
CA TYR A 165 -13.44 -1.00 -9.54
C TYR A 165 -14.03 -1.61 -10.80
N GLU A 166 -14.69 -0.79 -11.62
CA GLU A 166 -15.25 -1.23 -12.90
C GLU A 166 -14.14 -1.68 -13.86
N GLY A 167 -13.06 -0.88 -13.95
CA GLY A 167 -11.89 -1.25 -14.73
C GLY A 167 -11.21 -2.52 -14.24
N TRP A 168 -11.11 -2.72 -12.92
CA TRP A 168 -10.55 -3.95 -12.36
C TRP A 168 -11.41 -5.17 -12.69
N ARG A 169 -12.75 -5.06 -12.56
CA ARG A 169 -13.68 -6.15 -12.90
C ARG A 169 -13.68 -6.50 -14.40
N ALA A 170 -13.51 -5.49 -15.25
CA ALA A 170 -13.52 -5.69 -16.70
C ALA A 170 -12.23 -6.32 -17.24
N ALA A 171 -11.15 -6.33 -16.46
CA ALA A 171 -9.87 -6.89 -16.88
C ALA A 171 -9.93 -8.43 -16.99
N PRO A 172 -9.29 -9.02 -18.00
CA PRO A 172 -9.27 -10.49 -18.17
C PRO A 172 -8.71 -11.19 -16.93
N HIS A 173 -9.28 -12.36 -16.58
CA HIS A 173 -8.83 -13.17 -15.45
C HIS A 173 -8.69 -12.37 -14.14
N THR A 174 -9.65 -11.48 -13.88
CA THR A 174 -9.65 -10.64 -12.69
C THR A 174 -11.02 -10.68 -12.01
N GLU A 175 -11.02 -10.86 -10.70
CA GLU A 175 -12.21 -10.83 -9.87
C GLU A 175 -12.03 -9.80 -8.76
N LEU A 176 -13.09 -9.01 -8.51
CA LEU A 176 -13.14 -8.05 -7.40
C LEU A 176 -14.32 -8.39 -6.50
N HIS A 177 -14.03 -8.67 -5.25
CA HIS A 177 -15.01 -8.90 -4.19
C HIS A 177 -14.88 -7.81 -3.13
N LEU A 178 -16.02 -7.23 -2.73
CA LEU A 178 -16.10 -6.14 -1.78
C LEU A 178 -16.80 -6.60 -0.50
N THR A 179 -16.33 -6.15 0.65
CA THR A 179 -17.00 -6.34 1.93
C THR A 179 -16.94 -5.10 2.80
N VAL A 180 -17.94 -4.94 3.65
CA VAL A 180 -17.94 -3.91 4.70
C VAL A 180 -18.42 -4.52 6.01
N ASP A 181 -17.93 -3.98 7.14
CA ASP A 181 -18.39 -4.42 8.47
C ASP A 181 -19.84 -3.96 8.70
N GLU A 182 -20.17 -2.74 8.23
CA GLU A 182 -21.48 -2.11 8.37
C GLU A 182 -21.97 -1.62 7.01
N ALA A 183 -23.09 -2.15 6.55
CA ALA A 183 -23.72 -1.77 5.28
C ALA A 183 -24.61 -0.51 5.42
N ASP A 184 -24.68 0.30 4.38
CA ASP A 184 -25.75 1.27 4.18
C ASP A 184 -26.87 0.69 3.30
N ALA A 185 -27.94 1.45 3.11
CA ALA A 185 -29.11 1.01 2.35
C ALA A 185 -28.83 0.76 0.85
N ALA A 186 -27.72 1.27 0.31
CA ALA A 186 -27.34 1.12 -1.10
C ALA A 186 -26.32 -0.02 -1.30
N TRP A 187 -25.89 -0.69 -0.22
CA TRP A 187 -24.88 -1.72 -0.29
C TRP A 187 -25.49 -3.07 -0.72
N ASP A 188 -24.99 -3.64 -1.82
CA ASP A 188 -25.47 -4.89 -2.43
C ASP A 188 -24.38 -5.99 -2.49
N HIS A 189 -23.24 -5.76 -1.84
CA HIS A 189 -22.16 -6.74 -1.75
C HIS A 189 -22.12 -7.44 -0.39
N HIS A 190 -21.04 -8.18 -0.12
CA HIS A 190 -20.87 -8.92 1.14
C HIS A 190 -20.85 -7.97 2.35
N VAL A 191 -21.43 -8.42 3.46
CA VAL A 191 -21.37 -7.76 4.78
C VAL A 191 -20.70 -8.72 5.76
N GLY A 192 -19.60 -8.29 6.35
CA GLY A 192 -18.79 -9.08 7.27
C GLY A 192 -17.32 -8.75 7.19
N LEU A 193 -16.53 -9.44 7.98
CA LEU A 193 -15.08 -9.23 8.04
C LEU A 193 -14.37 -9.78 6.79
N MET A 194 -13.13 -9.32 6.56
CA MET A 194 -12.28 -9.86 5.49
C MET A 194 -12.15 -11.39 5.56
N THR A 195 -12.07 -11.96 6.74
CA THR A 195 -11.98 -13.42 6.92
C THR A 195 -13.25 -14.17 6.46
N ASP A 196 -14.41 -13.54 6.57
CA ASP A 196 -15.67 -14.15 6.10
C ASP A 196 -15.71 -14.13 4.57
N LEU A 197 -15.23 -13.04 3.96
CA LEU A 197 -15.09 -12.95 2.51
C LEU A 197 -14.06 -13.96 1.98
N VAL A 198 -12.94 -14.15 2.67
CA VAL A 198 -11.94 -15.19 2.30
C VAL A 198 -12.56 -16.58 2.35
N ARG A 199 -13.36 -16.91 3.39
CA ARG A 199 -14.06 -18.20 3.48
C ARG A 199 -15.08 -18.39 2.35
N GLN A 200 -15.80 -17.33 1.99
CA GLN A 200 -16.77 -17.36 0.88
C GLN A 200 -16.09 -17.58 -0.46
N VAL A 201 -14.99 -16.88 -0.74
CA VAL A 201 -14.24 -17.01 -2.00
C VAL A 201 -13.46 -18.34 -2.05
N ALA A 202 -13.05 -18.86 -0.89
CA ALA A 202 -12.31 -20.12 -0.74
C ALA A 202 -11.11 -20.24 -1.70
N PRO A 203 -10.14 -19.31 -1.65
CA PRO A 203 -9.04 -19.29 -2.59
C PRO A 203 -8.16 -20.54 -2.45
N SER A 204 -7.70 -21.08 -3.59
CA SER A 204 -6.75 -22.18 -3.62
C SER A 204 -5.32 -21.71 -3.37
N ALA A 205 -4.58 -22.39 -2.51
CA ALA A 205 -3.15 -22.15 -2.30
C ALA A 205 -2.29 -22.61 -3.49
N ALA A 206 -2.85 -23.45 -4.39
CA ALA A 206 -2.11 -24.01 -5.52
C ALA A 206 -1.65 -22.90 -6.48
N ASN A 207 -0.35 -22.75 -6.65
CA ASN A 207 0.28 -21.72 -7.50
C ASN A 207 -0.21 -20.29 -7.22
N THR A 208 -0.56 -19.96 -5.96
CA THR A 208 -1.12 -18.67 -5.59
C THR A 208 -0.23 -17.96 -4.57
N VAL A 209 -0.04 -16.65 -4.76
CA VAL A 209 0.57 -15.74 -3.79
C VAL A 209 -0.52 -14.86 -3.21
N ALA A 210 -0.59 -14.80 -1.89
CA ALA A 210 -1.48 -13.90 -1.16
C ALA A 210 -0.72 -12.67 -0.66
N ILE A 211 -1.28 -11.47 -0.86
CA ILE A 211 -0.69 -10.20 -0.49
C ILE A 211 -1.71 -9.43 0.36
N THR A 212 -1.40 -9.16 1.62
CA THR A 212 -2.32 -8.54 2.57
C THR A 212 -1.78 -7.21 3.08
N CYS A 213 -2.63 -6.19 3.11
CA CYS A 213 -2.36 -4.92 3.79
C CYS A 213 -3.64 -4.37 4.43
N GLY A 214 -3.53 -3.87 5.64
CA GLY A 214 -4.65 -3.30 6.40
C GLY A 214 -4.35 -3.20 7.88
N PRO A 215 -5.38 -3.03 8.72
CA PRO A 215 -5.20 -3.00 10.17
C PRO A 215 -4.47 -4.25 10.68
N PRO A 216 -3.55 -4.13 11.66
CA PRO A 216 -2.78 -5.28 12.16
C PRO A 216 -3.63 -6.48 12.56
N ILE A 217 -4.76 -6.25 13.24
CA ILE A 217 -5.69 -7.32 13.63
C ILE A 217 -6.29 -8.05 12.41
N MET A 218 -6.58 -7.34 11.31
CA MET A 218 -7.04 -7.96 10.08
C MET A 218 -5.95 -8.83 9.48
N ILE A 219 -4.73 -8.31 9.37
CA ILE A 219 -3.58 -9.06 8.85
C ILE A 219 -3.39 -10.36 9.63
N TYR A 220 -3.42 -10.30 10.97
CA TYR A 220 -3.28 -11.48 11.83
C TYR A 220 -4.34 -12.55 11.55
N HIS A 221 -5.61 -12.19 11.55
CA HIS A 221 -6.69 -13.16 11.32
C HIS A 221 -6.73 -13.71 9.90
N VAL A 222 -6.41 -12.86 8.90
CA VAL A 222 -6.29 -13.28 7.50
C VAL A 222 -5.13 -14.24 7.33
N ASP A 223 -3.96 -13.94 7.90
CA ASP A 223 -2.78 -14.81 7.82
C ASP A 223 -3.06 -16.18 8.42
N LYS A 224 -3.66 -16.22 9.62
CA LYS A 224 -4.05 -17.48 10.27
C LYS A 224 -4.99 -18.30 9.38
N LEU A 225 -6.01 -17.67 8.81
CA LEU A 225 -6.97 -18.34 7.92
C LEU A 225 -6.29 -18.84 6.63
N LEU A 226 -5.43 -18.04 6.00
CA LEU A 226 -4.69 -18.47 4.82
C LEU A 226 -3.76 -19.65 5.12
N SER A 227 -3.16 -19.69 6.33
CA SER A 227 -2.40 -20.84 6.79
C SER A 227 -3.27 -22.10 6.93
N GLU A 228 -4.47 -21.98 7.48
CA GLU A 228 -5.46 -23.06 7.58
C GLU A 228 -5.91 -23.56 6.20
N LEU A 229 -5.96 -22.66 5.20
CA LEU A 229 -6.28 -22.98 3.80
C LEU A 229 -5.06 -23.56 3.02
N GLY A 230 -3.93 -23.76 3.68
CA GLY A 230 -2.75 -24.44 3.11
C GLY A 230 -1.78 -23.53 2.37
N PHE A 231 -1.89 -22.21 2.50
CA PHE A 231 -0.88 -21.30 1.97
C PHE A 231 0.42 -21.42 2.79
N ALA A 232 1.53 -21.76 2.15
CA ALA A 232 2.83 -21.78 2.80
C ALA A 232 3.28 -20.38 3.24
N PRO A 233 4.15 -20.24 4.26
CA PRO A 233 4.63 -18.92 4.71
C PRO A 233 5.28 -18.09 3.60
N GLU A 234 5.93 -18.71 2.64
CA GLU A 234 6.59 -18.08 1.47
C GLU A 234 5.59 -17.58 0.42
N GLN A 235 4.34 -18.04 0.47
CA GLN A 235 3.26 -17.61 -0.41
C GLN A 235 2.45 -16.45 0.17
N ARG A 236 2.63 -16.11 1.44
CA ARG A 236 1.89 -15.09 2.16
C ARG A 236 2.76 -13.88 2.40
N TYR A 237 2.43 -12.78 1.76
CA TYR A 237 3.12 -11.49 1.87
C TYR A 237 2.25 -10.48 2.60
N VAL A 238 2.90 -9.65 3.39
CA VAL A 238 2.27 -8.53 4.09
C VAL A 238 3.07 -7.26 3.86
N THR A 239 2.41 -6.12 3.87
CA THR A 239 3.09 -4.85 4.02
C THR A 239 2.70 -4.25 5.35
N LEU A 240 3.70 -3.89 6.15
CA LEU A 240 3.55 -3.48 7.54
C LEU A 240 3.85 -1.99 7.70
N GLU A 241 3.06 -1.34 8.53
CA GLU A 241 3.27 0.05 8.92
C GLU A 241 3.98 0.11 10.27
N ALA A 242 4.85 1.10 10.46
CA ALA A 242 5.49 1.37 11.72
C ALA A 242 5.67 2.87 11.93
N ARG A 243 5.80 3.30 13.18
CA ARG A 243 6.21 4.67 13.47
C ARG A 243 7.64 4.87 13.00
N MET A 244 7.85 5.75 12.05
CA MET A 244 9.15 6.03 11.46
C MET A 244 9.59 7.47 11.71
N HIS A 245 10.92 7.66 11.83
CA HIS A 245 11.55 8.98 11.85
C HIS A 245 12.53 9.13 10.69
N CYS A 246 13.62 8.34 10.67
CA CYS A 246 14.65 8.52 9.64
C CYS A 246 14.25 7.88 8.29
N GLY A 247 13.52 6.77 8.27
CA GLY A 247 13.23 6.00 7.06
C GLY A 247 14.43 5.24 6.48
N LEU A 248 15.60 5.26 7.14
CA LEU A 248 16.89 4.81 6.63
C LEU A 248 17.56 3.72 7.48
N GLY A 249 16.83 3.13 8.43
CA GLY A 249 17.38 2.10 9.33
C GLY A 249 18.35 2.63 10.40
N LYS A 250 18.43 3.95 10.62
CA LYS A 250 19.40 4.55 11.55
C LYS A 250 18.90 4.77 12.97
N CYS A 251 17.64 5.16 13.13
CA CYS A 251 17.12 5.58 14.45
C CYS A 251 16.50 4.46 15.29
N GLY A 252 16.26 3.28 14.72
CA GLY A 252 15.66 2.13 15.41
C GLY A 252 14.17 2.26 15.75
N ARG A 253 13.50 3.39 15.41
CA ARG A 253 12.11 3.66 15.84
C ARG A 253 11.08 2.69 15.24
N CYS A 254 11.37 2.16 14.07
CA CYS A 254 10.47 1.24 13.33
C CYS A 254 10.87 -0.23 13.52
N ASN A 255 11.50 -0.57 14.65
CA ASN A 255 11.91 -1.94 14.92
C ASN A 255 10.71 -2.87 15.14
N MET A 256 10.83 -4.07 14.62
CA MET A 256 9.97 -5.22 14.83
C MET A 256 10.89 -6.41 15.12
N GLY A 257 11.11 -6.70 16.39
CA GLY A 257 12.18 -7.60 16.80
C GLY A 257 13.55 -7.06 16.32
N GLU A 258 14.27 -7.85 15.53
CA GLU A 258 15.55 -7.48 14.94
C GLU A 258 15.44 -6.72 13.61
N LEU A 259 14.24 -6.68 13.03
CA LEU A 259 13.96 -6.06 11.74
C LEU A 259 13.61 -4.58 11.91
N LEU A 260 14.00 -3.77 10.92
CA LEU A 260 13.63 -2.37 10.80
C LEU A 260 12.68 -2.20 9.61
N VAL A 261 11.40 -1.94 9.86
CA VAL A 261 10.38 -1.86 8.80
C VAL A 261 10.77 -0.91 7.67
N CYS A 262 11.46 0.19 7.96
CA CYS A 262 11.88 1.15 6.93
C CYS A 262 13.06 0.69 6.06
N ARG A 263 13.82 -0.32 6.48
CA ARG A 263 15.02 -0.80 5.77
C ARG A 263 14.81 -2.23 5.24
N ASP A 264 14.32 -3.12 6.11
CA ASP A 264 14.16 -4.55 5.83
C ASP A 264 12.79 -4.85 5.20
N GLY A 265 11.81 -3.93 5.38
CA GLY A 265 10.47 -3.92 4.85
C GLY A 265 10.20 -2.68 3.96
N PRO A 266 8.96 -2.25 3.85
CA PRO A 266 7.76 -2.66 4.60
C PRO A 266 7.14 -3.99 4.14
N VAL A 267 7.60 -4.56 3.04
CA VAL A 267 7.09 -5.82 2.48
C VAL A 267 7.84 -6.99 3.10
N PHE A 268 7.10 -7.95 3.63
CA PHE A 268 7.64 -9.17 4.21
C PHE A 268 6.84 -10.39 3.77
N SER A 269 7.52 -11.54 3.58
CA SER A 269 6.82 -12.81 3.60
C SER A 269 6.56 -13.26 5.05
N MET A 270 5.55 -14.09 5.26
CA MET A 270 5.29 -14.66 6.59
C MET A 270 6.41 -15.60 7.06
N ALA A 271 7.21 -16.12 6.15
CA ALA A 271 8.45 -16.83 6.49
C ALA A 271 9.47 -15.94 7.21
N GLN A 272 9.48 -14.63 6.94
CA GLN A 272 10.37 -13.66 7.57
C GLN A 272 9.85 -13.15 8.92
N VAL A 273 8.52 -13.01 9.07
CA VAL A 273 7.92 -12.26 10.19
C VAL A 273 6.91 -13.05 11.01
N GLY A 274 6.63 -14.29 10.67
CA GLY A 274 5.55 -15.08 11.28
C GLY A 274 5.54 -15.10 12.80
N ASN A 275 6.72 -15.13 13.42
CA ASN A 275 6.85 -15.13 14.89
C ASN A 275 6.69 -13.74 15.54
N PHE A 276 6.72 -12.67 14.75
CA PHE A 276 6.66 -11.28 15.25
C PHE A 276 5.28 -10.66 15.13
N LEU A 277 4.39 -11.25 14.31
CA LEU A 277 3.08 -10.65 14.04
C LEU A 277 2.21 -10.58 15.31
N GLU A 278 2.29 -11.57 16.19
CA GLU A 278 1.57 -11.57 17.47
C GLU A 278 2.06 -10.48 18.43
N SER A 279 3.34 -10.13 18.38
CA SER A 279 3.91 -9.05 19.21
C SER A 279 3.72 -7.66 18.61
N TYR A 280 3.26 -7.58 17.35
CA TYR A 280 2.99 -6.35 16.62
C TYR A 280 1.54 -5.84 16.85
N LEU A 281 0.67 -6.69 17.39
CA LEU A 281 -0.72 -6.38 17.76
C LEU A 281 -0.80 -5.68 19.11
#